data_b32e00823300ba6d9559e885ade8501a
#
_entry.id   b32e00823300ba6d9559e885ade8501a
#
_cell.length_a   1.000
_cell.length_b   1.000
_cell.length_c   1.000
_cell.angle_alpha   90.00
_cell.angle_beta   90.00
_cell.angle_gamma   90.00
#
_symmetry.space_group_name_H-M   'P 1'
#
loop_
_entity.id
_entity.type
_entity.pdbx_description
1 polymer ?
#
loop_
_entity_poly.entity_id
_entity_poly.type
_entity_poly.pdbx_seq_one_letter_code
_entity_poly.pdbx_strand_id
1 'polypeptide(L)'
;SDTLRKAFDHDRLSYNRRTDQEYREVKKSYLSLLLSGTPAQVKPLIPSTENGLFSRQLFYYMHGIWTWINQFESGETDLEAIFTDIGLEWKKQLDLMKAHGLHTLRLTDEQKQEFNALFADLFFRSGLANDNEMSSSIARLAVNTCRIMAEIAMIRALECDQPYQFKGSSTPLLTPD
;
A
#
# COMPACT_ATOMS: atom_id res chain seq x y z
N SER A 1 -13.34 -13.35 -0.23
CA SER A 1 -12.51 -12.62 0.73
C SER A 1 -11.25 -13.37 1.15
N ASP A 2 -11.25 -14.70 1.22
CA ASP A 2 -10.08 -15.51 1.60
C ASP A 2 -8.88 -15.32 0.65
N THR A 3 -9.13 -15.29 -0.64
CA THR A 3 -8.10 -15.05 -1.66
C THR A 3 -7.35 -13.73 -1.44
N LEU A 4 -8.07 -12.65 -1.11
CA LEU A 4 -7.44 -11.34 -0.86
C LEU A 4 -6.61 -11.35 0.43
N ARG A 5 -7.06 -12.06 1.46
CA ARG A 5 -6.28 -12.21 2.71
C ARG A 5 -4.97 -12.96 2.46
N LYS A 6 -5.04 -14.07 1.76
CA LYS A 6 -3.85 -14.85 1.37
C LYS A 6 -2.91 -14.06 0.48
N ALA A 7 -3.46 -13.28 -0.47
CA ALA A 7 -2.66 -12.42 -1.34
C ALA A 7 -1.90 -11.34 -0.55
N PHE A 8 -2.51 -10.74 0.47
CA PHE A 8 -1.87 -9.77 1.35
C PHE A 8 -0.67 -10.36 2.11
N ASP A 9 -0.81 -11.60 2.57
CA ASP A 9 0.22 -12.31 3.35
C ASP A 9 1.24 -13.02 2.42
N HIS A 10 1.14 -12.84 1.10
CA HIS A 10 1.96 -13.51 0.07
C HIS A 10 1.87 -15.04 0.13
N ASP A 11 0.75 -15.54 0.64
CA ASP A 11 0.48 -16.96 0.74
C ASP A 11 0.19 -17.60 -0.61
N ARG A 12 0.28 -18.93 -0.62
CA ARG A 12 -0.07 -19.75 -1.77
C ARG A 12 -1.55 -19.66 -2.09
N LEU A 13 -1.87 -19.34 -3.35
CA LEU A 13 -3.21 -19.36 -3.89
C LEU A 13 -3.38 -20.57 -4.80
N SER A 14 -4.44 -21.35 -4.59
CA SER A 14 -4.80 -22.46 -5.46
C SER A 14 -6.27 -22.34 -5.85
N TYR A 15 -6.53 -22.65 -7.10
CA TYR A 15 -7.86 -22.71 -7.68
C TYR A 15 -8.07 -24.05 -8.34
N ASN A 16 -9.10 -24.75 -7.94
CA ASN A 16 -9.48 -26.03 -8.53
C ASN A 16 -10.92 -25.95 -9.03
N ARG A 17 -11.11 -26.01 -10.34
CA ARG A 17 -12.43 -26.03 -10.98
C ARG A 17 -12.79 -27.46 -11.34
N ARG A 18 -13.76 -28.01 -10.63
CA ARG A 18 -14.20 -29.40 -10.83
C ARG A 18 -14.77 -29.64 -12.23
N THR A 19 -15.39 -28.65 -12.85
CA THR A 19 -16.08 -28.77 -14.14
C THR A 19 -15.11 -29.06 -15.29
N ASP A 20 -13.92 -28.45 -15.26
CA ASP A 20 -12.94 -28.53 -16.36
C ASP A 20 -11.64 -29.23 -15.94
N GLN A 21 -11.59 -29.83 -14.74
CA GLN A 21 -10.40 -30.39 -14.12
C GLN A 21 -9.18 -29.44 -14.15
N GLU A 22 -9.47 -28.13 -14.16
CA GLU A 22 -8.45 -27.09 -14.21
C GLU A 22 -7.91 -26.81 -12.82
N TYR A 23 -6.61 -27.05 -12.62
CA TYR A 23 -5.88 -26.68 -11.41
C TYR A 23 -4.90 -25.58 -11.74
N ARG A 24 -5.02 -24.44 -11.04
CA ARG A 24 -4.06 -23.35 -11.11
C ARG A 24 -3.52 -23.05 -9.73
N GLU A 25 -2.24 -22.80 -9.69
CA GLU A 25 -1.53 -22.48 -8.45
C GLU A 25 -0.60 -21.29 -8.63
N VAL A 26 -0.66 -20.36 -7.68
CA VAL A 26 0.30 -19.27 -7.52
C VAL A 26 1.03 -19.50 -6.19
N LYS A 27 2.30 -19.84 -6.25
CA LYS A 27 3.11 -20.19 -5.05
C LYS A 27 3.34 -18.98 -4.13
N LYS A 28 3.58 -17.82 -4.71
CA LYS A 28 3.70 -16.54 -4.00
C LYS A 28 2.87 -15.51 -4.75
N SER A 29 1.89 -14.93 -4.07
CA SER A 29 1.03 -13.91 -4.67
C SER A 29 1.57 -12.52 -4.34
N TYR A 30 1.68 -11.68 -5.36
CA TYR A 30 2.00 -10.27 -5.22
C TYR A 30 0.84 -9.48 -5.84
N LEU A 31 -0.02 -8.94 -4.99
CA LEU A 31 -1.22 -8.23 -5.42
C LEU A 31 -1.28 -6.87 -4.75
N SER A 32 -1.32 -5.82 -5.54
CA SER A 32 -1.72 -4.49 -5.12
C SER A 32 -3.13 -4.22 -5.61
N LEU A 33 -3.98 -3.68 -4.75
CA LEU A 33 -5.38 -3.44 -5.05
C LEU A 33 -5.75 -2.00 -4.66
N LEU A 34 -6.24 -1.25 -5.64
CA LEU A 34 -6.83 0.06 -5.44
C LEU A 34 -8.30 0.01 -5.81
N LEU A 35 -9.15 0.36 -4.86
CA LEU A 35 -10.60 0.43 -5.05
C LEU A 35 -11.08 1.84 -4.76
N SER A 36 -12.01 2.33 -5.56
CA SER A 36 -12.73 3.57 -5.30
C SER A 36 -14.22 3.30 -5.26
N GLY A 37 -14.92 4.08 -4.47
CA GLY A 37 -16.37 3.94 -4.33
C GLY A 37 -16.95 4.86 -3.27
N THR A 38 -18.23 4.81 -3.09
CA THR A 38 -18.91 5.56 -2.03
C THR A 38 -18.82 4.83 -0.68
N PRO A 39 -18.92 5.54 0.45
CA PRO A 39 -18.90 4.91 1.78
C PRO A 39 -19.94 3.79 1.94
N ALA A 40 -21.09 3.90 1.29
CA ALA A 40 -22.13 2.88 1.34
C ALA A 40 -21.72 1.55 0.69
N GLN A 41 -20.74 1.53 -0.20
CA GLN A 41 -20.23 0.34 -0.86
C GLN A 41 -19.23 -0.43 -0.02
N VAL A 42 -18.65 0.20 1.01
CA VAL A 42 -17.67 -0.44 1.89
C VAL A 42 -18.31 -1.55 2.74
N LYS A 43 -19.49 -1.29 3.30
CA LYS A 43 -20.19 -2.23 4.18
C LYS A 43 -20.52 -3.58 3.51
N PRO A 44 -21.04 -3.63 2.28
CA PRO A 44 -21.23 -4.90 1.56
C PRO A 44 -19.91 -5.63 1.24
N LEU A 45 -18.85 -4.86 0.97
CA LEU A 45 -17.52 -5.44 0.68
C LEU A 45 -16.88 -6.04 1.93
N ILE A 46 -17.02 -5.36 3.06
CA ILE A 46 -16.47 -5.72 4.36
C ILE A 46 -17.61 -5.73 5.40
N PRO A 47 -18.39 -6.81 5.42
CA PRO A 47 -19.58 -6.88 6.28
C PRO A 47 -19.24 -6.95 7.78
N SER A 48 -18.02 -7.36 8.13
CA SER A 48 -17.55 -7.46 9.51
C SER A 48 -16.06 -7.14 9.59
N THR A 49 -15.65 -6.48 10.66
CA THR A 49 -14.25 -6.25 11.01
C THR A 49 -13.52 -7.54 11.39
N GLU A 50 -14.26 -8.51 11.93
CA GLU A 50 -13.74 -9.82 12.37
C GLU A 50 -13.20 -10.68 11.23
N ASN A 51 -13.63 -10.48 9.99
CA ASN A 51 -13.20 -11.32 8.87
C ASN A 51 -11.74 -11.12 8.44
N GLY A 52 -11.04 -10.19 9.07
CA GLY A 52 -9.63 -9.88 8.83
C GLY A 52 -9.35 -9.18 7.49
N LEU A 53 -10.36 -8.93 6.64
CA LEU A 53 -10.17 -8.17 5.41
C LEU A 53 -10.04 -6.67 5.71
N PHE A 54 -10.82 -6.19 6.68
CA PHE A 54 -10.77 -4.79 7.14
C PHE A 54 -9.36 -4.38 7.54
N SER A 55 -8.72 -5.16 8.40
CA SER A 55 -7.40 -4.87 8.96
C SER A 55 -6.26 -4.91 7.93
N ARG A 56 -6.50 -5.46 6.73
CA ARG A 56 -5.54 -5.53 5.63
C ARG A 56 -5.67 -4.42 4.61
N GLN A 57 -6.68 -3.56 4.73
CA GLN A 57 -6.94 -2.45 3.82
C GLN A 57 -6.65 -1.12 4.50
N LEU A 58 -6.20 -0.15 3.72
CA LEU A 58 -6.09 1.24 4.12
C LEU A 58 -7.25 2.00 3.49
N PHE A 59 -8.00 2.71 4.33
CA PHE A 59 -9.14 3.51 3.90
C PHE A 59 -8.72 4.96 3.82
N TYR A 60 -8.93 5.57 2.67
CA TYR A 60 -8.75 6.99 2.49
C TYR A 60 -10.09 7.64 2.16
N TYR A 61 -10.54 8.52 3.03
CA TYR A 61 -11.77 9.25 2.82
C TYR A 61 -11.46 10.59 2.15
N MET A 62 -11.94 10.77 0.92
CA MET A 62 -11.83 12.04 0.21
C MET A 62 -13.03 12.92 0.52
N HIS A 63 -12.77 14.10 1.07
CA HIS A 63 -13.80 15.10 1.21
C HIS A 63 -14.21 15.64 -0.15
N GLY A 64 -15.51 15.69 -0.40
CA GLY A 64 -16.03 16.23 -1.64
C GLY A 64 -15.71 17.73 -1.78
N ILE A 65 -15.55 18.17 -3.01
CA ILE A 65 -15.49 19.61 -3.32
C ILE A 65 -16.91 20.14 -3.27
N TRP A 66 -17.18 21.06 -2.35
CA TRP A 66 -18.51 21.68 -2.17
C TRP A 66 -18.72 22.91 -3.07
N THR A 67 -17.85 23.14 -4.03
CA THR A 67 -17.94 24.25 -4.96
C THR A 67 -18.47 23.77 -6.29
N TRP A 68 -19.51 24.44 -6.77
CA TRP A 68 -19.99 24.20 -8.12
C TRP A 68 -18.92 24.62 -9.14
N ILE A 69 -18.55 23.71 -10.01
CA ILE A 69 -17.63 23.98 -11.11
C ILE A 69 -18.47 24.30 -12.35
N ASN A 70 -18.28 25.52 -12.89
CA ASN A 70 -18.96 25.92 -14.10
C ASN A 70 -18.42 25.14 -15.29
N GLN A 71 -19.26 24.28 -15.86
CA GLN A 71 -18.88 23.40 -16.98
C GLN A 71 -18.63 24.18 -18.27
N PHE A 72 -19.11 25.41 -18.37
CA PHE A 72 -18.94 26.24 -19.56
C PHE A 72 -17.70 27.14 -19.52
N GLU A 73 -17.08 27.27 -18.37
CA GLU A 73 -15.83 28.04 -18.16
C GLU A 73 -14.59 27.15 -18.06
N SER A 74 -14.76 25.84 -17.94
CA SER A 74 -13.63 24.89 -17.99
C SER A 74 -13.03 24.94 -19.39
N GLY A 75 -11.84 25.50 -19.51
CA GLY A 75 -11.05 25.43 -20.73
C GLY A 75 -10.87 23.96 -21.17
N GLU A 76 -10.61 23.74 -22.43
CA GLU A 76 -10.30 22.41 -22.96
C GLU A 76 -8.99 21.92 -22.32
N THR A 77 -9.13 21.22 -21.20
CA THR A 77 -7.99 20.53 -20.58
C THR A 77 -7.91 19.14 -21.22
N ASP A 78 -6.85 18.92 -22.00
CA ASP A 78 -6.57 17.59 -22.57
C ASP A 78 -6.08 16.66 -21.46
N LEU A 79 -7.01 16.02 -20.76
CA LEU A 79 -6.72 15.05 -19.71
C LEU A 79 -5.97 13.81 -20.25
N GLU A 80 -6.23 13.43 -21.51
CA GLU A 80 -5.56 12.28 -22.12
C GLU A 80 -4.06 12.56 -22.34
N ALA A 81 -3.72 13.75 -22.81
CA ALA A 81 -2.32 14.17 -22.93
C ALA A 81 -1.63 14.17 -21.56
N ILE A 82 -2.26 14.76 -20.53
CA ILE A 82 -1.70 14.81 -19.18
C ILE A 82 -1.46 13.39 -18.62
N PHE A 83 -2.42 12.49 -18.74
CA PHE A 83 -2.26 11.12 -18.25
C PHE A 83 -1.26 10.32 -19.07
N THR A 84 -1.14 10.61 -20.37
CA THR A 84 -0.11 9.99 -21.20
C THR A 84 1.29 10.41 -20.75
N ASP A 85 1.52 11.68 -20.52
CA ASP A 85 2.82 12.22 -20.06
C ASP A 85 3.20 11.63 -18.68
N ILE A 86 2.26 11.63 -17.74
CA ILE A 86 2.46 11.00 -16.42
C ILE A 86 2.78 9.50 -16.59
N GLY A 87 2.06 8.80 -17.46
CA GLY A 87 2.26 7.39 -17.71
C GLY A 87 3.62 7.06 -18.32
N LEU A 88 4.10 7.89 -19.23
CA LEU A 88 5.43 7.73 -19.84
C LEU A 88 6.56 7.96 -18.82
N GLU A 89 6.44 8.98 -17.98
CA GLU A 89 7.42 9.23 -16.92
C GLU A 89 7.41 8.09 -15.90
N TRP A 90 6.22 7.64 -15.48
CA TRP A 90 6.09 6.49 -14.57
C TRP A 90 6.69 5.20 -15.16
N LYS A 91 6.47 4.96 -16.46
CA LYS A 91 7.06 3.82 -17.15
C LYS A 91 8.59 3.87 -17.12
N LYS A 92 9.18 5.03 -17.36
CA LYS A 92 10.63 5.24 -17.29
C LYS A 92 11.17 4.88 -15.89
N GLN A 93 10.49 5.35 -14.81
CA GLN A 93 10.85 5.02 -13.45
C GLN A 93 10.76 3.50 -13.18
N LEU A 94 9.70 2.85 -13.62
CA LEU A 94 9.55 1.40 -13.50
C LEU A 94 10.65 0.61 -14.25
N ASP A 95 11.06 1.07 -15.42
CA ASP A 95 12.13 0.42 -16.17
C ASP A 95 13.49 0.58 -15.46
N LEU A 96 13.74 1.74 -14.84
CA LEU A 96 14.90 1.93 -13.96
C LEU A 96 14.86 1.01 -12.74
N MET A 97 13.73 0.91 -12.04
CA MET A 97 13.56 -0.02 -10.91
C MET A 97 13.88 -1.48 -11.30
N LYS A 98 13.39 -1.92 -12.45
CA LYS A 98 13.68 -3.27 -12.95
C LYS A 98 15.15 -3.48 -13.28
N ALA A 99 15.81 -2.45 -13.84
CA ALA A 99 17.24 -2.53 -14.17
C ALA A 99 18.13 -2.60 -12.92
N HIS A 100 17.73 -1.94 -11.82
CA HIS A 100 18.46 -1.95 -10.56
C HIS A 100 18.26 -3.23 -9.72
N GLY A 101 17.25 -4.05 -10.03
CA GLY A 101 17.00 -5.32 -9.34
C GLY A 101 16.28 -5.17 -7.99
N LEU A 102 16.62 -6.01 -7.02
CA LEU A 102 16.00 -6.00 -5.69
C LEU A 102 16.67 -4.95 -4.80
N HIS A 103 15.84 -4.27 -4.01
CA HIS A 103 16.27 -3.29 -3.03
C HIS A 103 15.70 -3.63 -1.66
N THR A 104 16.50 -3.40 -0.62
CA THR A 104 16.09 -3.62 0.77
C THR A 104 15.96 -2.29 1.49
N LEU A 105 14.79 -2.04 2.08
CA LEU A 105 14.60 -0.91 2.98
C LEU A 105 15.38 -1.15 4.27
N ARG A 106 16.29 -0.24 4.60
CA ARG A 106 17.05 -0.26 5.86
C ARG A 106 16.74 0.99 6.67
N LEU A 107 16.31 0.80 7.89
CA LEU A 107 16.08 1.86 8.86
C LEU A 107 17.28 1.99 9.79
N THR A 108 17.59 3.20 10.23
CA THR A 108 18.55 3.42 11.30
C THR A 108 18.01 2.91 12.64
N ASP A 109 18.84 2.77 13.64
CA ASP A 109 18.40 2.26 14.94
C ASP A 109 17.46 3.25 15.64
N GLU A 110 17.66 4.54 15.45
CA GLU A 110 16.74 5.59 15.92
C GLU A 110 15.37 5.46 15.25
N GLN A 111 15.32 5.30 13.92
CA GLN A 111 14.08 5.11 13.16
C GLN A 111 13.34 3.84 13.60
N LYS A 112 14.07 2.75 13.84
CA LYS A 112 13.48 1.51 14.39
C LYS A 112 12.89 1.73 15.78
N GLN A 113 13.59 2.50 16.63
CA GLN A 113 13.11 2.82 17.98
C GLN A 113 11.84 3.67 17.93
N GLU A 114 11.80 4.72 17.10
CA GLU A 114 10.62 5.56 16.92
C GLU A 114 9.43 4.75 16.39
N PHE A 115 9.64 3.92 15.37
CA PHE A 115 8.62 3.05 14.81
C PHE A 115 8.07 2.09 15.86
N ASN A 116 8.96 1.41 16.60
CA ASN A 116 8.56 0.46 17.63
C ASN A 116 7.85 1.16 18.79
N ALA A 117 8.30 2.33 19.23
CA ALA A 117 7.65 3.09 20.29
C ALA A 117 6.22 3.49 19.92
N LEU A 118 6.02 3.98 18.68
CA LEU A 118 4.69 4.35 18.18
C LEU A 118 3.74 3.15 18.17
N PHE A 119 4.15 2.04 17.55
CA PHE A 119 3.27 0.89 17.41
C PHE A 119 3.08 0.11 18.73
N ALA A 120 4.07 0.10 19.61
CA ALA A 120 3.92 -0.46 20.96
C ALA A 120 2.90 0.31 21.80
N ASP A 121 2.91 1.65 21.73
CA ASP A 121 1.92 2.48 22.43
C ASP A 121 0.51 2.26 21.88
N LEU A 122 0.34 2.26 20.56
CA LEU A 122 -0.95 1.99 19.91
C LEU A 122 -1.48 0.59 20.28
N PHE A 123 -0.60 -0.41 20.25
CA PHE A 123 -0.95 -1.80 20.59
C PHE A 123 -1.34 -1.93 22.05
N PHE A 124 -0.60 -1.30 22.97
CA PHE A 124 -0.90 -1.27 24.39
C PHE A 124 -2.26 -0.63 24.68
N ARG A 125 -2.56 0.52 24.07
CA ARG A 125 -3.86 1.19 24.22
C ARG A 125 -5.01 0.34 23.73
N SER A 126 -4.84 -0.39 22.62
CA SER A 126 -5.88 -1.30 22.13
C SER A 126 -6.11 -2.48 23.09
N GLY A 127 -5.05 -3.00 23.71
CA GLY A 127 -5.14 -4.05 24.73
C GLY A 127 -5.89 -3.61 25.99
N LEU A 128 -5.70 -2.35 26.42
CA LEU A 128 -6.45 -1.79 27.55
C LEU A 128 -7.96 -1.70 27.28
N ALA A 129 -8.34 -1.52 26.02
CA ALA A 129 -9.75 -1.52 25.61
C ALA A 129 -10.35 -2.92 25.45
N ASN A 130 -9.58 -4.00 25.72
CA ASN A 130 -9.96 -5.40 25.48
C ASN A 130 -10.40 -5.67 24.03
N ASP A 131 -9.86 -4.94 23.08
CA ASP A 131 -10.21 -5.03 21.67
C ASP A 131 -9.15 -5.82 20.88
N ASN A 132 -9.33 -7.13 20.81
CA ASN A 132 -8.44 -8.03 20.07
C ASN A 132 -8.44 -7.76 18.56
N GLU A 133 -9.54 -7.25 18.02
CA GLU A 133 -9.63 -6.90 16.60
C GLU A 133 -8.83 -5.65 16.29
N MET A 134 -8.88 -4.67 17.16
CA MET A 134 -8.09 -3.44 17.04
C MET A 134 -6.60 -3.76 17.15
N SER A 135 -6.18 -4.59 18.08
CA SER A 135 -4.78 -5.04 18.23
C SER A 135 -4.28 -5.73 16.95
N SER A 136 -5.09 -6.61 16.37
CA SER A 136 -4.80 -7.27 15.09
C SER A 136 -4.69 -6.25 13.93
N SER A 137 -5.55 -5.24 13.93
CA SER A 137 -5.54 -4.17 12.91
C SER A 137 -4.29 -3.29 13.03
N ILE A 138 -3.86 -2.96 14.23
CA ILE A 138 -2.64 -2.18 14.50
C ILE A 138 -1.39 -2.95 14.03
N ALA A 139 -1.30 -4.23 14.31
CA ALA A 139 -0.18 -5.05 13.83
C ALA A 139 -0.07 -5.05 12.29
N ARG A 140 -1.20 -5.15 11.59
CA ARG A 140 -1.22 -5.08 10.12
C ARG A 140 -0.99 -3.67 9.58
N LEU A 141 -1.42 -2.65 10.31
CA LEU A 141 -1.10 -1.26 9.98
C LEU A 141 0.40 -1.03 10.03
N ALA A 142 1.11 -1.59 11.01
CA ALA A 142 2.57 -1.51 11.08
C ALA A 142 3.23 -2.13 9.83
N VAL A 143 2.77 -3.31 9.40
CA VAL A 143 3.25 -3.95 8.16
C VAL A 143 2.98 -3.07 6.93
N ASN A 144 1.77 -2.53 6.81
CA ASN A 144 1.42 -1.64 5.69
C ASN A 144 2.26 -0.36 5.70
N THR A 145 2.53 0.20 6.88
CA THR A 145 3.40 1.38 7.03
C THR A 145 4.81 1.08 6.52
N CYS A 146 5.39 -0.07 6.88
CA CYS A 146 6.69 -0.48 6.33
C CYS A 146 6.67 -0.62 4.81
N ARG A 147 5.62 -1.19 4.23
CA ARG A 147 5.47 -1.33 2.77
C ARG A 147 5.42 0.03 2.09
N ILE A 148 4.59 0.95 2.59
CA ILE A 148 4.48 2.32 2.06
C ILE A 148 5.81 3.08 2.20
N MET A 149 6.51 2.94 3.33
CA MET A 149 7.82 3.55 3.50
C MET A 149 8.82 3.05 2.45
N ALA A 150 8.82 1.75 2.15
CA ALA A 150 9.69 1.17 1.13
C ALA A 150 9.35 1.71 -0.27
N GLU A 151 8.07 1.78 -0.62
CA GLU A 151 7.60 2.31 -1.91
C GLU A 151 7.98 3.79 -2.07
N ILE A 152 7.71 4.62 -1.06
CA ILE A 152 8.05 6.05 -1.09
C ILE A 152 9.58 6.26 -1.15
N ALA A 153 10.34 5.48 -0.38
CA ALA A 153 11.80 5.58 -0.40
C ALA A 153 12.37 5.20 -1.78
N MET A 154 11.80 4.17 -2.41
CA MET A 154 12.19 3.78 -3.77
C MET A 154 11.88 4.88 -4.79
N ILE A 155 10.67 5.43 -4.79
CA ILE A 155 10.27 6.51 -5.70
C ILE A 155 11.22 7.72 -5.54
N ARG A 156 11.49 8.13 -4.30
CA ARG A 156 12.39 9.25 -4.02
C ARG A 156 13.84 9.00 -4.44
N ALA A 157 14.31 7.76 -4.27
CA ALA A 157 15.66 7.38 -4.72
C ALA A 157 15.78 7.48 -6.26
N LEU A 158 14.74 7.11 -6.99
CA LEU A 158 14.70 7.19 -8.44
C LEU A 158 14.62 8.64 -8.96
N GLU A 159 13.88 9.51 -8.25
CA GLU A 159 13.75 10.94 -8.60
C GLU A 159 15.06 11.70 -8.39
N CYS A 160 15.89 11.30 -7.44
CA CYS A 160 17.08 12.03 -7.04
C CYS A 160 18.37 11.54 -7.69
N ASP A 161 18.38 10.48 -8.49
CA ASP A 161 19.58 9.76 -8.99
C ASP A 161 20.62 9.46 -7.88
N GLN A 162 20.18 9.50 -6.64
CA GLN A 162 21.00 9.29 -5.44
C GLN A 162 20.22 8.42 -4.45
N PRO A 163 20.89 7.57 -3.66
CA PRO A 163 20.22 6.85 -2.58
C PRO A 163 19.54 7.84 -1.63
N TYR A 164 18.23 7.67 -1.43
CA TYR A 164 17.47 8.57 -0.58
C TYR A 164 17.93 8.46 0.88
N GLN A 165 18.29 9.58 1.47
CA GLN A 165 18.66 9.69 2.88
C GLN A 165 17.62 10.52 3.63
N PHE A 166 17.22 10.06 4.80
CA PHE A 166 16.40 10.89 5.70
C PHE A 166 17.23 12.07 6.22
N LYS A 167 16.60 13.22 6.37
CA LYS A 167 17.23 14.42 6.93
C LYS A 167 17.76 14.07 8.34
N GLY A 168 19.09 14.09 8.50
CA GLY A 168 19.77 13.70 9.75
C GLY A 168 20.34 12.29 9.81
N SER A 169 20.10 11.45 8.79
CA SER A 169 20.72 10.12 8.68
C SER A 169 21.86 10.13 7.67
N SER A 170 22.98 9.54 8.04
CA SER A 170 24.12 9.32 7.14
C SER A 170 24.00 8.02 6.32
N THR A 171 23.00 7.19 6.64
CA THR A 171 22.84 5.87 6.03
C THR A 171 21.71 5.93 4.98
N PRO A 172 21.95 5.47 3.73
CA PRO A 172 20.89 5.37 2.74
C PRO A 172 19.78 4.43 3.21
N LEU A 173 18.52 4.82 2.96
CA LEU A 173 17.36 3.98 3.27
C LEU A 173 17.23 2.78 2.34
N LEU A 174 17.76 2.90 1.13
CA LEU A 174 17.75 1.85 0.13
C LEU A 174 19.18 1.54 -0.28
N THR A 175 19.50 0.27 -0.30
CA THR A 175 20.75 -0.26 -0.86
C THR A 175 20.40 -1.33 -1.88
N PRO A 176 21.08 -1.41 -3.02
CA PRO A 176 20.98 -2.58 -3.91
C PRO A 176 21.50 -3.81 -3.16
N ASP A 177 20.84 -4.95 -3.34
CA ASP A 177 21.26 -6.26 -2.82
C ASP A 177 22.33 -6.88 -3.73
#